data_b17bb95ca8045f9785313edd91127123
#
_entry.id   b17bb95ca8045f9785313edd91127123
#
_cell.length_a   1.000
_cell.length_b   1.000
_cell.length_c   1.000
_cell.angle_alpha   90.00
_cell.angle_beta   90.00
_cell.angle_gamma   90.00
#
_symmetry.space_group_name_H-M   'P 1'
#
loop_
_entity.id
_entity.type
_entity.pdbx_description
1 polymer ?
#
loop_
_entity_poly.entity_id
_entity_poly.type
_entity_poly.pdbx_seq_one_letter_code
_entity_poly.pdbx_strand_id
1 'polypeptide(L)'
;MFIKYRIFFGVLFSCFFLSNGFIFGQHPDQIVRGRIIDKETLQALAGVSIRLSPGQQVVYSDSLGRFAFARTPVGRYKIFFSRLGYLPFEIPLLEVNSGKEVVLPIEMEEKAVFLREVKILATKLKDQSLNESALVSTRQFSLAEANRYAGGFQDPARMTLNFAGVTNAGSDQNNEIIIRGNSPKGLLWRMEGIEIPNPNHFGDGQGSTSGIISMINSTSLANSDFMTSAFPAEYGNASSGVFDLRFRRGNNEKLEWMAQVSVVGLDVALEGPLGKNGGSFRAGARYSTLELLLKSGLVRINSGNFNPAYRDFNYTIELPLKKAGTLSFWGLVGANDTEDEKVANREYSS
;
A
#
# COMPACT_ATOMS: atom_id res chain seq x y z
N MET A 1 42.25 -15.47 16.35
CA MET A 1 40.76 -15.46 16.36
C MET A 1 40.18 -15.22 14.95
N PHE A 2 40.90 -14.58 14.02
CA PHE A 2 40.43 -14.28 12.65
C PHE A 2 40.39 -15.46 11.65
N ILE A 3 41.14 -16.54 11.90
CA ILE A 3 41.22 -17.68 10.96
C ILE A 3 39.96 -18.56 11.00
N LYS A 4 39.34 -18.73 12.16
CA LYS A 4 38.08 -19.55 12.29
C LYS A 4 36.89 -18.95 11.53
N TYR A 5 36.79 -17.64 11.42
CA TYR A 5 35.69 -17.01 10.68
C TYR A 5 35.84 -17.11 9.15
N ARG A 6 37.07 -17.13 8.65
CA ARG A 6 37.32 -17.29 7.20
C ARG A 6 36.99 -18.69 6.72
N ILE A 7 37.20 -19.71 7.56
CA ILE A 7 36.84 -21.11 7.22
C ILE A 7 35.32 -21.29 7.29
N PHE A 8 34.64 -20.68 8.27
CA PHE A 8 33.17 -20.76 8.40
C PHE A 8 32.46 -20.05 7.23
N PHE A 9 32.95 -18.89 6.81
CA PHE A 9 32.42 -18.18 5.63
C PHE A 9 32.71 -18.91 4.33
N GLY A 10 33.87 -19.55 4.19
CA GLY A 10 34.23 -20.35 3.03
C GLY A 10 33.34 -21.61 2.89
N VAL A 11 33.01 -22.27 3.98
CA VAL A 11 32.14 -23.43 4.00
C VAL A 11 30.68 -23.04 3.71
N LEU A 12 30.20 -21.92 4.27
CA LEU A 12 28.86 -21.41 3.98
C LEU A 12 28.71 -20.99 2.52
N PHE A 13 29.74 -20.35 1.95
CA PHE A 13 29.76 -19.97 0.54
C PHE A 13 29.88 -21.16 -0.41
N SER A 14 30.63 -22.19 -0.02
CA SER A 14 30.74 -23.43 -0.79
C SER A 14 29.44 -24.27 -0.77
N CYS A 15 28.72 -24.32 0.34
CA CYS A 15 27.41 -24.96 0.41
C CYS A 15 26.35 -24.24 -0.47
N PHE A 16 26.47 -22.93 -0.66
CA PHE A 16 25.55 -22.17 -1.52
C PHE A 16 25.78 -22.45 -3.02
N PHE A 17 27.00 -22.82 -3.41
CA PHE A 17 27.33 -23.16 -4.81
C PHE A 17 27.13 -24.64 -5.17
N LEU A 18 27.04 -25.53 -4.17
CA LEU A 18 26.84 -26.98 -4.42
C LEU A 18 25.36 -27.38 -4.56
N SER A 19 24.45 -26.48 -4.28
CA SER A 19 23.01 -26.67 -4.57
C SER A 19 22.64 -26.20 -5.99
N ASN A 20 23.39 -26.67 -7.01
CA ASN A 20 22.93 -26.59 -8.40
C ASN A 20 21.81 -27.62 -8.63
N GLY A 21 20.72 -27.52 -7.87
CA GLY A 21 19.45 -28.11 -8.27
C GLY A 21 18.99 -27.44 -9.55
N PHE A 22 18.68 -28.21 -10.56
CA PHE A 22 18.05 -27.74 -11.78
C PHE A 22 16.87 -26.85 -11.42
N ILE A 23 17.02 -25.54 -11.55
CA ILE A 23 15.91 -24.58 -11.45
C ILE A 23 15.08 -24.83 -12.72
N PHE A 24 14.16 -25.77 -12.64
CA PHE A 24 13.05 -25.78 -13.58
C PHE A 24 12.33 -24.46 -13.37
N GLY A 25 12.34 -23.61 -14.39
CA GLY A 25 11.58 -22.38 -14.41
C GLY A 25 10.10 -22.73 -14.28
N GLN A 26 9.63 -22.86 -13.05
CA GLN A 26 8.20 -22.93 -12.78
C GLN A 26 7.65 -21.55 -13.11
N HIS A 27 6.75 -21.48 -14.09
CA HIS A 27 5.90 -20.32 -14.22
C HIS A 27 5.01 -20.30 -12.98
N PRO A 28 5.25 -19.39 -12.03
CA PRO A 28 4.46 -19.38 -10.81
C PRO A 28 3.04 -18.93 -11.16
N ASP A 29 2.08 -19.82 -10.93
CA ASP A 29 0.67 -19.52 -11.04
C ASP A 29 0.16 -19.06 -9.67
N GLN A 30 -0.81 -18.14 -9.66
CA GLN A 30 -1.47 -17.69 -8.46
C GLN A 30 -2.99 -17.81 -8.56
N ILE A 31 -3.65 -17.77 -7.41
CA ILE A 31 -5.09 -17.73 -7.33
C ILE A 31 -5.56 -16.28 -7.36
N VAL A 32 -6.48 -16.00 -8.27
CA VAL A 32 -7.25 -14.74 -8.26
C VAL A 32 -8.67 -15.08 -7.87
N ARG A 33 -9.11 -14.65 -6.72
CA ARG A 33 -10.44 -14.95 -6.17
C ARG A 33 -11.11 -13.71 -5.61
N GLY A 34 -12.39 -13.79 -5.36
CA GLY A 34 -13.10 -12.69 -4.74
C GLY A 34 -14.55 -13.01 -4.44
N ARG A 35 -15.22 -12.00 -3.94
CA ARG A 35 -16.65 -12.04 -3.66
C ARG A 35 -17.31 -10.82 -4.27
N ILE A 36 -18.44 -11.04 -4.92
CA ILE A 36 -19.23 -10.00 -5.58
C ILE A 36 -20.54 -9.82 -4.81
N ILE A 37 -20.82 -8.60 -4.44
CA ILE A 37 -22.04 -8.20 -3.76
C ILE A 37 -22.74 -7.07 -4.51
N ASP A 38 -24.00 -6.93 -4.27
CA ASP A 38 -24.78 -5.76 -4.67
C ASP A 38 -24.42 -4.57 -3.78
N LYS A 39 -24.17 -3.41 -4.38
CA LYS A 39 -23.70 -2.21 -3.69
C LYS A 39 -24.74 -1.66 -2.69
N GLU A 40 -26.01 -1.76 -3.01
CA GLU A 40 -27.11 -1.20 -2.18
C GLU A 40 -27.62 -2.20 -1.15
N THR A 41 -27.89 -3.43 -1.59
CA THR A 41 -28.51 -4.45 -0.73
C THR A 41 -27.50 -5.26 0.06
N LEU A 42 -26.20 -5.19 -0.30
CA LEU A 42 -25.08 -5.98 0.25
C LEU A 42 -25.28 -7.49 0.11
N GLN A 43 -26.20 -7.91 -0.75
CA GLN A 43 -26.46 -9.32 -1.02
C GLN A 43 -25.44 -9.90 -2.00
N ALA A 44 -25.14 -11.19 -1.85
CA ALA A 44 -24.25 -11.89 -2.75
C ALA A 44 -24.82 -11.98 -4.17
N LEU A 45 -24.01 -11.68 -5.18
CA LEU A 45 -24.40 -11.75 -6.58
C LEU A 45 -23.90 -13.03 -7.24
N ALA A 46 -24.85 -13.96 -7.48
CA ALA A 46 -24.59 -15.17 -8.24
C ALA A 46 -24.66 -14.94 -9.76
N GLY A 47 -23.95 -15.75 -10.54
CA GLY A 47 -24.02 -15.74 -12.00
C GLY A 47 -23.42 -14.52 -12.67
N VAL A 48 -22.57 -13.77 -11.99
CA VAL A 48 -21.75 -12.72 -12.61
C VAL A 48 -20.69 -13.39 -13.50
N SER A 49 -20.57 -12.95 -14.74
CA SER A 49 -19.50 -13.36 -15.65
C SER A 49 -18.24 -12.56 -15.36
N ILE A 50 -17.15 -13.23 -15.05
CA ILE A 50 -15.85 -12.64 -14.76
C ILE A 50 -14.85 -13.09 -15.82
N ARG A 51 -14.24 -12.15 -16.54
CA ARG A 51 -13.29 -12.42 -17.62
C ARG A 51 -11.94 -11.76 -17.35
N LEU A 52 -10.87 -12.55 -17.45
CA LEU A 52 -9.48 -12.10 -17.41
C LEU A 52 -8.93 -11.86 -18.83
N SER A 53 -8.19 -10.76 -19.02
CA SER A 53 -7.49 -10.45 -20.26
C SER A 53 -6.07 -9.91 -19.96
N PRO A 54 -5.01 -10.39 -20.63
CA PRO A 54 -4.99 -11.42 -21.67
C PRO A 54 -5.25 -12.82 -21.12
N GLY A 55 -5.68 -13.76 -21.96
CA GLY A 55 -5.86 -15.16 -21.58
C GLY A 55 -7.29 -15.69 -21.78
N GLN A 56 -8.30 -14.84 -21.92
CA GLN A 56 -9.71 -15.17 -22.19
C GLN A 56 -10.35 -16.17 -21.20
N GLN A 57 -9.79 -16.32 -20.02
CA GLN A 57 -10.40 -17.15 -18.97
C GLN A 57 -11.69 -16.48 -18.48
N VAL A 58 -12.77 -17.26 -18.41
CA VAL A 58 -14.07 -16.81 -17.91
C VAL A 58 -14.50 -17.73 -16.79
N VAL A 59 -14.92 -17.16 -15.67
CA VAL A 59 -15.54 -17.86 -14.55
C VAL A 59 -16.85 -17.17 -14.18
N TYR A 60 -17.70 -17.85 -13.41
CA TYR A 60 -18.97 -17.30 -12.93
C TYR A 60 -18.99 -17.34 -11.41
N SER A 61 -19.61 -16.31 -10.79
CA SER A 61 -19.81 -16.30 -9.35
C SER A 61 -20.84 -17.34 -8.92
N ASP A 62 -20.58 -17.97 -7.78
CA ASP A 62 -21.47 -18.95 -7.14
C ASP A 62 -22.65 -18.30 -6.40
N SER A 63 -23.49 -19.10 -5.72
CA SER A 63 -24.64 -18.63 -4.95
C SER A 63 -24.27 -17.72 -3.78
N LEU A 64 -23.03 -17.73 -3.33
CA LEU A 64 -22.47 -16.85 -2.28
C LEU A 64 -21.71 -15.66 -2.85
N GLY A 65 -21.77 -15.45 -4.18
CA GLY A 65 -21.06 -14.40 -4.89
C GLY A 65 -19.58 -14.66 -5.06
N ARG A 66 -19.07 -15.85 -4.77
CA ARG A 66 -17.65 -16.16 -4.81
C ARG A 66 -17.22 -16.57 -6.22
N PHE A 67 -16.02 -16.18 -6.61
CA PHE A 67 -15.37 -16.63 -7.85
C PHE A 67 -13.90 -16.91 -7.60
N ALA A 68 -13.30 -17.78 -8.42
CA ALA A 68 -11.87 -18.03 -8.38
C ALA A 68 -11.32 -18.46 -9.75
N PHE A 69 -10.17 -17.89 -10.12
CA PHE A 69 -9.27 -18.40 -11.15
C PHE A 69 -8.16 -19.17 -10.44
N ALA A 70 -8.18 -20.48 -10.53
CA ALA A 70 -7.30 -21.37 -9.74
C ALA A 70 -5.83 -21.32 -10.18
N ARG A 71 -5.57 -20.99 -11.45
CA ARG A 71 -4.24 -20.92 -12.05
C ARG A 71 -4.14 -19.70 -12.94
N THR A 72 -3.62 -18.61 -12.41
CA THR A 72 -3.36 -17.40 -13.17
C THR A 72 -1.86 -17.18 -13.16
N PRO A 73 -1.18 -17.21 -14.31
CA PRO A 73 0.24 -16.92 -14.39
C PRO A 73 0.56 -15.55 -13.82
N VAL A 74 1.74 -15.39 -13.24
CA VAL A 74 2.22 -14.09 -12.78
C VAL A 74 2.25 -13.13 -13.95
N GLY A 75 1.65 -11.94 -13.77
CA GLY A 75 1.54 -10.97 -14.83
C GLY A 75 0.55 -9.85 -14.54
N ARG A 76 0.24 -9.09 -15.58
CA ARG A 76 -0.71 -7.98 -15.53
C ARG A 76 -1.94 -8.31 -16.35
N TYR A 77 -3.09 -8.14 -15.74
CA TYR A 77 -4.37 -8.50 -16.31
C TYR A 77 -5.35 -7.33 -16.23
N LYS A 78 -6.35 -7.37 -17.10
CA LYS A 78 -7.60 -6.64 -16.94
C LYS A 78 -8.67 -7.65 -16.52
N ILE A 79 -9.53 -7.28 -15.60
CA ILE A 79 -10.62 -8.14 -15.19
C ILE A 79 -11.95 -7.43 -15.37
N PHE A 80 -12.89 -8.09 -16.04
CA PHE A 80 -14.20 -7.57 -16.40
C PHE A 80 -15.27 -8.35 -15.67
N PHE A 81 -16.23 -7.64 -15.10
CA PHE A 81 -17.41 -8.20 -14.42
C PHE A 81 -18.66 -7.75 -15.16
N SER A 82 -19.52 -8.70 -15.51
CA SER A 82 -20.78 -8.39 -16.17
C SER A 82 -21.90 -9.30 -15.70
N ARG A 83 -23.10 -8.72 -15.50
CA ARG A 83 -24.34 -9.42 -15.17
C ARG A 83 -25.51 -8.65 -15.74
N LEU A 84 -26.54 -9.39 -16.20
CA LEU A 84 -27.79 -8.78 -16.65
C LEU A 84 -28.46 -8.01 -15.48
N GLY A 85 -28.85 -6.76 -15.73
CA GLY A 85 -29.45 -5.88 -14.72
C GLY A 85 -28.44 -5.08 -13.91
N TYR A 86 -27.14 -5.24 -14.14
CA TYR A 86 -26.09 -4.51 -13.45
C TYR A 86 -25.21 -3.71 -14.40
N LEU A 87 -24.62 -2.63 -13.90
CA LEU A 87 -23.60 -1.91 -14.64
C LEU A 87 -22.34 -2.77 -14.74
N PRO A 88 -21.73 -2.91 -15.94
CA PRO A 88 -20.48 -3.64 -16.08
C PRO A 88 -19.36 -2.93 -15.31
N PHE A 89 -18.53 -3.71 -14.63
CA PHE A 89 -17.40 -3.21 -13.85
C PHE A 89 -16.07 -3.76 -14.38
N GLU A 90 -15.04 -2.92 -14.44
CA GLU A 90 -13.71 -3.31 -14.91
C GLU A 90 -12.62 -2.86 -13.94
N ILE A 91 -11.66 -3.75 -13.67
CA ILE A 91 -10.38 -3.38 -13.07
C ILE A 91 -9.36 -3.38 -14.21
N PRO A 92 -8.90 -2.19 -14.67
CA PRO A 92 -8.07 -2.07 -15.88
C PRO A 92 -6.65 -2.58 -15.67
N LEU A 93 -6.23 -2.76 -14.43
CA LEU A 93 -4.91 -3.27 -14.10
C LEU A 93 -4.93 -4.05 -12.80
N LEU A 94 -4.81 -5.36 -12.94
CA LEU A 94 -4.64 -6.31 -11.87
C LEU A 94 -3.23 -6.91 -11.96
N GLU A 95 -2.42 -6.75 -10.93
CA GLU A 95 -1.11 -7.42 -10.87
C GLU A 95 -1.22 -8.71 -10.08
N VAL A 96 -0.77 -9.79 -10.71
CA VAL A 96 -0.66 -11.12 -10.11
C VAL A 96 0.81 -11.39 -9.87
N ASN A 97 1.21 -11.48 -8.61
CA ASN A 97 2.59 -11.68 -8.17
C ASN A 97 2.78 -13.11 -7.63
N SER A 98 3.99 -13.63 -7.67
CA SER A 98 4.30 -15.03 -7.29
C SER A 98 4.12 -15.33 -5.79
N GLY A 99 4.22 -14.30 -4.94
CA GLY A 99 4.25 -14.49 -3.49
C GLY A 99 2.89 -14.58 -2.82
N LYS A 100 1.80 -14.17 -3.49
CA LYS A 100 0.53 -13.96 -2.83
C LYS A 100 -0.65 -14.10 -3.77
N GLU A 101 -1.74 -14.69 -3.27
CA GLU A 101 -3.02 -14.69 -4.00
C GLU A 101 -3.64 -13.29 -4.05
N VAL A 102 -4.46 -13.07 -5.07
CA VAL A 102 -5.19 -11.82 -5.25
C VAL A 102 -6.62 -12.01 -4.78
N VAL A 103 -7.03 -11.22 -3.79
CA VAL A 103 -8.39 -11.25 -3.24
C VAL A 103 -9.11 -9.95 -3.59
N LEU A 104 -10.25 -10.07 -4.28
CA LEU A 104 -11.02 -8.94 -4.81
C LEU A 104 -12.41 -8.86 -4.18
N PRO A 105 -12.68 -7.93 -3.26
CA PRO A 105 -14.03 -7.56 -2.89
C PRO A 105 -14.62 -6.66 -4.00
N ILE A 106 -15.71 -7.09 -4.62
CA ILE A 106 -16.34 -6.38 -5.74
C ILE A 106 -17.78 -6.01 -5.36
N GLU A 107 -18.10 -4.75 -5.54
CA GLU A 107 -19.44 -4.22 -5.41
C GLU A 107 -19.97 -3.84 -6.79
N MET A 108 -21.09 -4.41 -7.20
CA MET A 108 -21.74 -4.07 -8.46
C MET A 108 -23.02 -3.28 -8.21
N GLU A 109 -23.25 -2.29 -9.04
CA GLU A 109 -24.41 -1.40 -8.96
C GLU A 109 -25.50 -1.87 -9.92
N GLU A 110 -26.73 -1.95 -9.43
CA GLU A 110 -27.88 -2.30 -10.27
C GLU A 110 -28.13 -1.22 -11.32
N LYS A 111 -28.36 -1.63 -12.56
CA LYS A 111 -28.69 -0.72 -13.64
C LYS A 111 -30.16 -0.28 -13.47
N ALA A 112 -30.38 0.89 -12.89
CA ALA A 112 -31.71 1.49 -12.83
C ALA A 112 -32.27 1.66 -14.25
N VAL A 113 -33.36 1.01 -14.55
CA VAL A 113 -34.04 1.14 -15.85
C VAL A 113 -34.86 2.44 -15.82
N PHE A 114 -34.19 3.56 -15.96
CA PHE A 114 -34.87 4.79 -16.39
C PHE A 114 -34.98 4.75 -17.91
N LEU A 115 -36.21 4.74 -18.42
CA LEU A 115 -36.53 4.90 -19.85
C LEU A 115 -36.13 6.29 -20.34
N ARG A 116 -34.85 6.58 -20.41
CA ARG A 116 -34.25 7.67 -21.21
C ARG A 116 -32.74 7.54 -21.31
N GLU A 117 -32.29 7.48 -22.55
CA GLU A 117 -30.94 7.70 -23.04
C GLU A 117 -29.81 6.86 -22.43
N VAL A 118 -29.38 5.85 -23.17
CA VAL A 118 -28.19 5.03 -22.90
C VAL A 118 -26.96 5.92 -23.01
N LYS A 119 -26.52 6.51 -21.92
CA LYS A 119 -25.15 6.98 -21.76
C LYS A 119 -24.33 5.78 -21.30
N ILE A 120 -23.57 5.18 -22.20
CA ILE A 120 -22.55 4.20 -21.88
C ILE A 120 -21.47 4.95 -21.09
N LEU A 121 -21.58 4.94 -19.77
CA LEU A 121 -20.45 5.33 -18.93
C LEU A 121 -19.50 4.14 -18.85
N ALA A 122 -18.59 4.12 -19.80
CA ALA A 122 -17.45 3.26 -19.79
C ALA A 122 -16.57 3.57 -18.58
N THR A 123 -16.10 2.50 -17.93
CA THR A 123 -14.87 2.44 -17.13
C THR A 123 -14.77 3.48 -16.01
N LYS A 124 -14.76 3.02 -14.77
CA LYS A 124 -14.24 3.82 -13.66
C LYS A 124 -12.81 4.20 -14.02
N LEU A 125 -12.66 5.39 -14.57
CA LEU A 125 -11.37 5.93 -14.99
C LEU A 125 -10.48 6.01 -13.74
N LYS A 126 -9.19 5.81 -13.88
CA LYS A 126 -8.18 6.01 -12.83
C LYS A 126 -8.27 7.39 -12.15
N ASP A 127 -8.99 8.31 -12.75
CA ASP A 127 -9.20 9.68 -12.29
C ASP A 127 -10.48 9.83 -11.44
N GLN A 128 -11.22 8.75 -11.16
CA GLN A 128 -12.39 8.83 -10.27
C GLN A 128 -11.96 8.57 -8.83
N SER A 129 -12.32 9.52 -7.99
CA SER A 129 -12.15 9.45 -6.53
C SER A 129 -12.91 8.28 -5.92
N LEU A 130 -12.38 7.72 -4.84
CA LEU A 130 -13.16 6.82 -3.95
C LEU A 130 -14.24 7.61 -3.22
N ASN A 131 -13.98 8.88 -2.93
CA ASN A 131 -14.93 9.80 -2.35
C ASN A 131 -15.82 10.40 -3.45
N GLU A 132 -17.09 10.04 -3.49
CA GLU A 132 -18.06 10.52 -4.48
C GLU A 132 -18.28 12.05 -4.43
N SER A 133 -18.01 12.68 -3.29
CA SER A 133 -18.11 14.15 -3.13
C SER A 133 -16.90 14.89 -3.68
N ALA A 134 -15.80 14.20 -3.95
CA ALA A 134 -14.58 14.79 -4.49
C ALA A 134 -14.59 14.77 -6.02
N LEU A 135 -15.32 15.70 -6.63
CA LEU A 135 -15.61 15.74 -8.07
C LEU A 135 -14.44 16.20 -8.93
N VAL A 136 -13.50 16.95 -8.38
CA VAL A 136 -12.43 17.63 -9.14
C VAL A 136 -11.10 17.53 -8.42
N SER A 137 -10.02 17.36 -9.21
CA SER A 137 -8.63 17.40 -8.72
C SER A 137 -8.27 16.31 -7.70
N THR A 138 -8.98 15.19 -7.72
CA THR A 138 -8.68 14.00 -6.91
C THR A 138 -8.05 12.94 -7.79
N ARG A 139 -7.02 12.29 -7.28
CA ARG A 139 -6.38 11.13 -7.92
C ARG A 139 -6.33 9.97 -6.96
N GLN A 140 -6.84 8.85 -7.41
CA GLN A 140 -6.65 7.59 -6.73
C GLN A 140 -5.26 7.07 -7.00
N PHE A 141 -4.58 6.62 -5.98
CA PHE A 141 -3.34 5.88 -6.12
C PHE A 141 -3.44 4.50 -5.48
N SER A 142 -2.80 3.53 -6.08
CA SER A 142 -2.79 2.15 -5.64
C SER A 142 -1.37 1.70 -5.29
N LEU A 143 -1.27 0.62 -4.51
CA LEU A 143 0.02 -0.03 -4.22
C LEU A 143 0.79 -0.40 -5.51
N ALA A 144 0.08 -0.88 -6.53
CA ALA A 144 0.68 -1.25 -7.81
C ALA A 144 1.31 -0.05 -8.52
N GLU A 145 0.73 1.12 -8.35
CA GLU A 145 1.24 2.38 -8.89
C GLU A 145 2.43 2.88 -8.08
N ALA A 146 2.34 2.79 -6.74
CA ALA A 146 3.41 3.12 -5.81
C ALA A 146 4.73 2.43 -6.15
N ASN A 147 4.66 1.14 -6.42
CA ASN A 147 5.84 0.33 -6.71
C ASN A 147 6.46 0.61 -8.09
N ARG A 148 5.81 1.39 -8.94
CA ARG A 148 6.32 1.75 -10.28
C ARG A 148 7.10 3.04 -10.32
N TYR A 149 6.91 3.90 -9.35
CA TYR A 149 7.59 5.19 -9.32
C TYR A 149 8.99 5.04 -8.75
N ALA A 150 9.99 5.29 -9.60
CA ALA A 150 11.37 5.36 -9.17
C ALA A 150 11.53 6.47 -8.11
N GLY A 151 12.23 6.17 -7.01
CA GLY A 151 12.42 7.14 -5.93
C GLY A 151 11.24 7.31 -4.97
N GLY A 152 10.15 6.55 -5.13
CA GLY A 152 9.00 6.60 -4.24
C GLY A 152 9.27 6.06 -2.83
N PHE A 153 10.28 5.20 -2.67
CA PHE A 153 10.70 4.61 -1.38
C PHE A 153 9.55 4.06 -0.51
N GLN A 154 8.47 3.59 -1.15
CA GLN A 154 7.25 3.14 -0.48
C GLN A 154 6.58 4.22 0.40
N ASP A 155 6.83 5.49 0.09
CA ASP A 155 6.33 6.66 0.80
C ASP A 155 5.18 7.31 0.03
N PRO A 156 3.99 7.46 0.62
CA PRO A 156 2.83 8.04 -0.05
C PRO A 156 3.07 9.47 -0.57
N ALA A 157 3.80 10.30 0.18
CA ALA A 157 4.07 11.68 -0.24
C ALA A 157 4.97 11.71 -1.48
N ARG A 158 6.06 10.93 -1.48
CA ARG A 158 6.99 10.85 -2.63
C ARG A 158 6.32 10.33 -3.89
N MET A 159 5.35 9.43 -3.76
CA MET A 159 4.58 8.93 -4.91
C MET A 159 3.83 10.05 -5.62
N THR A 160 3.30 11.02 -4.89
CA THR A 160 2.52 12.12 -5.46
C THR A 160 3.35 13.13 -6.24
N LEU A 161 4.67 13.11 -6.14
CA LEU A 161 5.57 13.94 -6.96
C LEU A 161 5.41 13.68 -8.48
N ASN A 162 4.81 12.57 -8.85
CA ASN A 162 4.50 12.24 -10.24
C ASN A 162 3.15 12.84 -10.71
N PHE A 163 2.43 13.51 -9.83
CA PHE A 163 1.14 14.12 -10.16
C PHE A 163 1.32 15.58 -10.59
N ALA A 164 0.51 16.01 -11.56
CA ALA A 164 0.55 17.38 -12.04
C ALA A 164 0.26 18.38 -10.92
N GLY A 165 1.11 19.40 -10.80
CA GLY A 165 0.98 20.46 -9.79
C GLY A 165 1.56 20.09 -8.43
N VAL A 166 2.26 18.97 -8.30
CA VAL A 166 2.99 18.58 -7.09
C VAL A 166 4.48 18.67 -7.35
N THR A 167 5.21 19.30 -6.47
CA THR A 167 6.67 19.43 -6.54
C THR A 167 7.30 19.13 -5.18
N ASN A 168 8.58 18.75 -5.20
CA ASN A 168 9.37 18.65 -3.98
C ASN A 168 9.67 20.04 -3.42
N ALA A 169 9.70 20.20 -2.11
CA ALA A 169 10.02 21.46 -1.41
C ALA A 169 11.52 21.82 -1.42
N GLY A 170 12.30 21.24 -2.34
CA GLY A 170 13.69 21.62 -2.60
C GLY A 170 14.76 20.69 -2.03
N SER A 171 14.39 19.58 -1.42
CA SER A 171 15.34 18.56 -0.93
C SER A 171 14.84 17.15 -1.18
N ASP A 172 15.69 16.31 -1.79
CA ASP A 172 15.41 14.87 -1.92
C ASP A 172 15.60 14.10 -0.60
N GLN A 173 16.12 14.76 0.45
CA GLN A 173 16.38 14.14 1.74
C GLN A 173 15.11 14.01 2.58
N ASN A 174 14.09 14.85 2.33
CA ASN A 174 12.79 14.77 2.99
C ASN A 174 11.66 14.52 1.98
N ASN A 175 10.48 14.15 2.48
CA ASN A 175 9.31 13.86 1.68
C ASN A 175 8.32 15.04 1.62
N GLU A 176 8.80 16.26 1.88
CA GLU A 176 7.98 17.45 1.83
C GLU A 176 7.53 17.76 0.41
N ILE A 177 6.23 18.01 0.26
CA ILE A 177 5.61 18.30 -1.03
C ILE A 177 4.95 19.69 -1.02
N ILE A 178 5.07 20.37 -2.15
CA ILE A 178 4.38 21.63 -2.44
C ILE A 178 3.32 21.35 -3.50
N ILE A 179 2.07 21.70 -3.20
CA ILE A 179 0.93 21.46 -4.07
C ILE A 179 0.48 22.81 -4.64
N ARG A 180 0.62 23.00 -5.96
CA ARG A 180 0.21 24.23 -6.67
C ARG A 180 0.79 25.51 -6.05
N GLY A 181 1.99 25.44 -5.48
CA GLY A 181 2.66 26.57 -4.83
C GLY A 181 2.15 26.89 -3.42
N ASN A 182 1.21 26.11 -2.86
CA ASN A 182 0.71 26.32 -1.51
C ASN A 182 1.69 25.78 -0.46
N SER A 183 1.62 26.37 0.75
CA SER A 183 2.44 25.92 1.87
C SER A 183 2.21 24.45 2.22
N PRO A 184 3.26 23.66 2.43
CA PRO A 184 3.14 22.27 2.89
C PRO A 184 2.38 22.14 4.22
N LYS A 185 2.40 23.15 5.07
CA LYS A 185 1.70 23.15 6.38
C LYS A 185 0.19 23.01 6.28
N GLY A 186 -0.39 23.25 5.11
CA GLY A 186 -1.81 23.08 4.86
C GLY A 186 -2.20 21.67 4.39
N LEU A 187 -1.27 20.73 4.40
CA LEU A 187 -1.52 19.34 4.01
C LEU A 187 -2.21 18.57 5.15
N LEU A 188 -3.36 17.97 4.82
CA LEU A 188 -4.12 17.15 5.76
C LEU A 188 -3.84 15.66 5.52
N TRP A 189 -3.51 14.95 6.60
CA TRP A 189 -3.40 13.52 6.61
C TRP A 189 -4.62 12.89 7.29
N ARG A 190 -5.30 12.00 6.59
CA ARG A 190 -6.44 11.26 7.10
C ARG A 190 -6.22 9.77 6.87
N MET A 191 -6.48 8.95 7.87
CA MET A 191 -6.37 7.50 7.81
C MET A 191 -7.68 6.87 8.27
N GLU A 192 -8.29 6.03 7.45
CA GLU A 192 -9.58 5.39 7.75
C GLU A 192 -10.66 6.38 8.19
N GLY A 193 -10.69 7.55 7.55
CA GLY A 193 -11.64 8.60 7.88
C GLY A 193 -11.32 9.47 9.10
N ILE A 194 -10.21 9.24 9.79
CA ILE A 194 -9.77 10.00 10.97
C ILE A 194 -8.56 10.84 10.60
N GLU A 195 -8.60 12.13 10.97
CA GLU A 195 -7.44 13.02 10.83
C GLU A 195 -6.32 12.56 11.77
N ILE A 196 -5.12 12.41 11.20
CA ILE A 196 -3.92 12.02 11.94
C ILE A 196 -2.87 13.13 11.86
N PRO A 197 -2.00 13.26 12.88
CA PRO A 197 -0.86 14.17 12.80
C PRO A 197 0.11 13.75 11.70
N ASN A 198 1.17 14.53 11.50
CA ASN A 198 2.24 14.22 10.57
C ASN A 198 2.73 12.76 10.72
N PRO A 199 2.49 11.85 9.74
CA PRO A 199 2.85 10.44 9.86
C PRO A 199 4.28 10.17 9.36
N ASN A 200 5.21 11.07 9.62
CA ASN A 200 6.58 10.96 9.12
C ASN A 200 7.59 10.92 10.26
N HIS A 201 8.63 10.10 10.08
CA HIS A 201 9.79 10.10 10.96
C HIS A 201 10.69 11.31 10.69
N PHE A 202 11.35 11.78 11.74
CA PHE A 202 12.29 12.89 11.69
C PHE A 202 11.65 14.18 11.14
N GLY A 203 10.37 14.37 11.41
CA GLY A 203 9.68 15.61 11.13
C GLY A 203 10.14 16.71 12.07
N ASP A 204 10.28 17.93 11.55
CA ASP A 204 10.59 19.09 12.38
C ASP A 204 9.45 19.34 13.36
N GLY A 205 9.78 19.61 14.63
CA GLY A 205 8.85 19.60 15.75
C GLY A 205 7.80 20.74 15.76
N GLN A 206 7.72 21.60 14.74
CA GLN A 206 6.82 22.74 14.69
C GLN A 206 5.89 22.74 13.47
N GLY A 207 4.89 21.87 13.49
CA GLY A 207 3.84 21.87 12.48
C GLY A 207 4.33 21.49 11.07
N SER A 208 5.43 20.79 10.98
CA SER A 208 5.90 20.16 9.74
C SER A 208 4.92 19.06 9.33
N THR A 209 4.68 18.97 8.04
CA THR A 209 3.91 17.88 7.40
C THR A 209 4.81 16.89 6.68
N SER A 210 6.11 17.01 6.87
CA SER A 210 7.17 16.27 6.23
C SER A 210 8.09 15.56 7.22
N GLY A 211 8.99 14.75 6.70
CA GLY A 211 10.06 14.07 7.40
C GLY A 211 10.97 13.37 6.40
N ILE A 212 11.89 12.56 6.86
CA ILE A 212 12.81 11.83 5.98
C ILE A 212 12.08 10.67 5.30
N ILE A 213 11.23 9.97 6.04
CA ILE A 213 10.47 8.81 5.59
C ILE A 213 9.12 8.71 6.31
N SER A 214 8.10 8.27 5.59
CA SER A 214 6.79 8.05 6.19
C SER A 214 6.76 6.81 7.09
N MET A 215 6.07 6.87 8.22
CA MET A 215 5.68 5.70 9.04
C MET A 215 4.69 4.80 8.29
N ILE A 216 3.99 5.37 7.31
CA ILE A 216 3.01 4.66 6.49
C ILE A 216 3.74 4.03 5.31
N ASN A 217 3.91 2.70 5.35
CA ASN A 217 4.43 1.96 4.22
C ASN A 217 3.32 1.74 3.18
N SER A 218 3.57 2.09 1.92
CA SER A 218 2.61 1.89 0.83
C SER A 218 2.15 0.44 0.66
N THR A 219 2.94 -0.55 1.09
CA THR A 219 2.54 -1.98 1.07
C THR A 219 1.38 -2.29 2.02
N SER A 220 1.14 -1.42 3.01
CA SER A 220 0.03 -1.55 3.94
C SER A 220 -1.24 -0.84 3.48
N LEU A 221 -1.16 -0.03 2.42
CA LEU A 221 -2.28 0.76 1.93
C LEU A 221 -3.12 0.00 0.90
N ALA A 222 -4.43 0.23 0.97
CA ALA A 222 -5.36 -0.01 -0.12
C ALA A 222 -5.34 1.16 -1.11
N ASN A 223 -6.22 1.12 -2.11
CA ASN A 223 -6.48 2.28 -2.93
C ASN A 223 -6.88 3.46 -2.05
N SER A 224 -6.23 4.59 -2.25
CA SER A 224 -6.36 5.78 -1.42
C SER A 224 -6.49 7.00 -2.31
N ASP A 225 -7.09 8.07 -1.81
CA ASP A 225 -7.30 9.30 -2.55
C ASP A 225 -6.29 10.37 -2.16
N PHE A 226 -5.80 11.08 -3.15
CA PHE A 226 -5.01 12.29 -3.00
C PHE A 226 -5.69 13.44 -3.72
N MET A 227 -5.95 14.52 -2.99
CA MET A 227 -6.65 15.70 -3.49
C MET A 227 -5.73 16.91 -3.49
N THR A 228 -5.72 17.65 -4.60
CA THR A 228 -4.88 18.84 -4.77
C THR A 228 -5.66 20.16 -4.74
N SER A 229 -6.98 20.11 -4.71
CA SER A 229 -7.89 21.26 -4.58
C SER A 229 -9.35 20.80 -4.51
N ALA A 230 -10.27 21.73 -4.32
CA ALA A 230 -11.72 21.51 -4.28
C ALA A 230 -12.12 20.42 -3.27
N PHE A 231 -11.61 20.53 -2.06
CA PHE A 231 -11.88 19.57 -0.99
C PHE A 231 -13.37 19.60 -0.61
N PRO A 232 -14.03 18.44 -0.47
CA PRO A 232 -15.32 18.34 0.19
C PRO A 232 -15.33 18.97 1.60
N ALA A 233 -16.49 19.40 2.07
CA ALA A 233 -16.63 20.09 3.35
C ALA A 233 -16.15 19.28 4.57
N GLU A 234 -16.08 17.96 4.45
CA GLU A 234 -15.56 17.08 5.50
C GLU A 234 -14.05 17.24 5.77
N TYR A 235 -13.29 17.90 4.88
CA TYR A 235 -11.86 18.17 5.02
C TYR A 235 -11.58 19.63 5.44
N GLY A 236 -12.23 20.07 6.52
CA GLY A 236 -12.23 21.47 6.95
C GLY A 236 -10.87 22.07 7.28
N ASN A 237 -9.87 21.26 7.63
CA ASN A 237 -8.53 21.72 8.03
C ASN A 237 -7.51 21.71 6.89
N ALA A 238 -7.90 21.37 5.68
CA ALA A 238 -7.01 21.31 4.53
C ALA A 238 -6.95 22.65 3.80
N SER A 239 -5.74 23.15 3.50
CA SER A 239 -5.53 24.34 2.67
C SER A 239 -4.61 24.12 1.47
N SER A 240 -3.81 23.08 1.44
CA SER A 240 -2.93 22.77 0.31
C SER A 240 -3.25 21.45 -0.36
N GLY A 241 -3.54 20.39 0.38
CA GLY A 241 -3.89 19.08 -0.14
C GLY A 241 -4.42 18.15 0.93
N VAL A 242 -4.94 16.99 0.49
CA VAL A 242 -5.47 15.97 1.39
C VAL A 242 -4.95 14.60 0.95
N PHE A 243 -4.39 13.85 1.88
CA PHE A 243 -4.22 12.41 1.78
C PHE A 243 -5.35 11.72 2.53
N ASP A 244 -6.29 11.08 1.84
CA ASP A 244 -7.30 10.21 2.43
C ASP A 244 -6.89 8.74 2.22
N LEU A 245 -6.22 8.19 3.23
CA LEU A 245 -5.55 6.92 3.18
C LEU A 245 -6.42 5.83 3.80
N ARG A 246 -6.31 4.63 3.23
CA ARG A 246 -6.98 3.44 3.73
C ARG A 246 -5.99 2.30 3.85
N PHE A 247 -6.08 1.55 4.94
CA PHE A 247 -5.31 0.32 5.09
C PHE A 247 -5.87 -0.81 4.22
N ARG A 248 -4.98 -1.67 3.77
CA ARG A 248 -5.35 -2.90 3.11
C ARG A 248 -5.86 -3.91 4.13
N ARG A 249 -6.97 -4.54 3.84
CA ARG A 249 -7.53 -5.62 4.65
C ARG A 249 -6.66 -6.86 4.55
N GLY A 250 -6.62 -7.63 5.62
CA GLY A 250 -5.94 -8.92 5.66
C GLY A 250 -6.69 -10.00 4.87
N ASN A 251 -5.99 -11.09 4.55
CA ASN A 251 -6.60 -12.26 3.94
C ASN A 251 -7.54 -12.96 4.93
N ASN A 252 -8.80 -13.13 4.57
CA ASN A 252 -9.81 -13.74 5.43
C ASN A 252 -9.96 -15.26 5.26
N GLU A 253 -9.14 -15.91 4.42
CA GLU A 253 -9.20 -17.35 4.16
C GLU A 253 -7.90 -18.07 4.50
N LYS A 254 -6.75 -17.43 4.30
CA LYS A 254 -5.43 -18.04 4.48
C LYS A 254 -4.51 -17.18 5.30
N LEU A 255 -3.67 -17.83 6.08
CA LEU A 255 -2.54 -17.18 6.73
C LEU A 255 -1.45 -16.94 5.68
N GLU A 256 -1.03 -15.69 5.53
CA GLU A 256 0.01 -15.28 4.62
C GLU A 256 1.03 -14.41 5.34
N TRP A 257 2.27 -14.49 4.91
CA TRP A 257 3.33 -13.64 5.42
C TRP A 257 4.15 -13.05 4.27
N MET A 258 4.75 -11.92 4.51
CA MET A 258 5.65 -11.23 3.60
C MET A 258 6.90 -10.81 4.37
N ALA A 259 8.05 -10.99 3.75
CA ALA A 259 9.30 -10.39 4.20
C ALA A 259 9.96 -9.71 3.00
N GLN A 260 10.40 -8.47 3.19
CA GLN A 260 11.04 -7.68 2.16
C GLN A 260 12.24 -6.96 2.76
N VAL A 261 13.36 -6.98 2.04
CA VAL A 261 14.55 -6.19 2.35
C VAL A 261 14.68 -5.11 1.29
N SER A 262 14.75 -3.87 1.71
CA SER A 262 14.91 -2.72 0.84
C SER A 262 16.00 -1.77 1.38
N VAL A 263 16.34 -0.76 0.61
CA VAL A 263 17.28 0.29 1.05
C VAL A 263 16.74 1.06 2.26
N VAL A 264 15.41 1.19 2.33
CA VAL A 264 14.76 1.96 3.40
C VAL A 264 14.44 1.11 4.63
N GLY A 265 14.27 -0.21 4.51
CA GLY A 265 13.92 -1.01 5.68
C GLY A 265 13.86 -2.51 5.41
N LEU A 266 13.87 -3.25 6.50
CA LEU A 266 13.44 -4.63 6.59
C LEU A 266 11.96 -4.63 6.98
N ASP A 267 11.10 -5.05 6.07
CA ASP A 267 9.66 -5.12 6.29
C ASP A 267 9.23 -6.57 6.48
N VAL A 268 8.40 -6.80 7.47
CA VAL A 268 7.71 -8.07 7.67
C VAL A 268 6.22 -7.82 7.87
N ALA A 269 5.40 -8.64 7.28
CA ALA A 269 3.96 -8.58 7.48
C ALA A 269 3.37 -9.97 7.60
N LEU A 270 2.34 -10.09 8.43
CA LEU A 270 1.55 -11.28 8.66
C LEU A 270 0.08 -10.90 8.51
N GLU A 271 -0.69 -11.71 7.81
CA GLU A 271 -2.12 -11.51 7.69
C GLU A 271 -2.84 -12.86 7.62
N GLY A 272 -4.10 -12.88 8.01
CA GLY A 272 -4.86 -14.11 7.98
C GLY A 272 -6.28 -13.97 8.49
N PRO A 273 -7.04 -15.10 8.46
CA PRO A 273 -8.41 -15.15 8.94
C PRO A 273 -8.51 -14.97 10.44
N LEU A 274 -9.56 -14.28 10.86
CA LEU A 274 -9.93 -14.13 12.26
C LEU A 274 -11.34 -14.66 12.50
N GLY A 275 -11.40 -15.82 13.14
CA GLY A 275 -12.66 -16.51 13.37
C GLY A 275 -13.26 -17.15 12.12
N LYS A 276 -14.52 -17.66 12.26
CA LYS A 276 -15.22 -18.38 11.17
C LYS A 276 -16.17 -17.49 10.34
N ASN A 277 -16.33 -16.23 10.73
CA ASN A 277 -17.30 -15.32 10.12
C ASN A 277 -16.72 -14.42 9.03
N GLY A 278 -15.53 -14.74 8.48
CA GLY A 278 -14.90 -13.96 7.43
C GLY A 278 -14.13 -12.74 7.94
N GLY A 279 -13.86 -12.67 9.25
CA GLY A 279 -12.97 -11.66 9.81
C GLY A 279 -11.53 -11.88 9.35
N SER A 280 -10.71 -10.82 9.38
CA SER A 280 -9.30 -10.89 9.03
C SER A 280 -8.47 -9.96 9.91
N PHE A 281 -7.19 -10.27 9.99
CA PHE A 281 -6.20 -9.38 10.57
C PHE A 281 -5.03 -9.19 9.62
N ARG A 282 -4.36 -8.09 9.75
CA ARG A 282 -3.06 -7.81 9.17
C ARG A 282 -2.21 -7.06 10.19
N ALA A 283 -0.95 -7.47 10.33
CA ALA A 283 0.04 -6.77 11.14
C ALA A 283 1.32 -6.64 10.31
N GLY A 284 1.94 -5.48 10.36
CA GLY A 284 3.19 -5.19 9.66
C GLY A 284 4.16 -4.46 10.56
N ALA A 285 5.44 -4.81 10.44
CA ALA A 285 6.53 -4.14 11.14
C ALA A 285 7.65 -3.82 10.16
N ARG A 286 8.27 -2.66 10.33
CA ARG A 286 9.44 -2.24 9.56
C ARG A 286 10.54 -1.79 10.50
N TYR A 287 11.78 -2.14 10.17
CA TYR A 287 12.98 -1.76 10.88
C TYR A 287 14.00 -1.16 9.91
N SER A 288 14.64 -0.07 10.29
CA SER A 288 15.64 0.62 9.47
C SER A 288 16.80 -0.29 9.07
N THR A 289 17.00 -0.53 7.77
CA THR A 289 18.17 -1.29 7.26
C THR A 289 19.45 -0.53 7.39
N LEU A 290 19.42 0.80 7.31
CA LEU A 290 20.61 1.63 7.45
C LEU A 290 21.22 1.49 8.85
N GLU A 291 20.41 1.48 9.90
CA GLU A 291 20.84 1.21 11.27
C GLU A 291 21.54 -0.16 11.38
N LEU A 292 20.95 -1.20 10.79
CA LEU A 292 21.54 -2.54 10.79
C LEU A 292 22.87 -2.59 10.05
N LEU A 293 22.98 -1.94 8.90
CA LEU A 293 24.20 -1.89 8.08
C LEU A 293 25.32 -1.14 8.79
N LEU A 294 25.00 -0.04 9.45
CA LEU A 294 25.96 0.74 10.24
C LEU A 294 26.43 -0.04 11.47
N LYS A 295 25.51 -0.61 12.26
CA LYS A 295 25.83 -1.44 13.43
C LYS A 295 26.63 -2.70 13.09
N SER A 296 26.40 -3.30 11.92
CA SER A 296 27.17 -4.45 11.45
C SER A 296 28.56 -4.09 10.94
N GLY A 297 28.86 -2.81 10.73
CA GLY A 297 30.11 -2.33 10.16
C GLY A 297 30.27 -2.57 8.65
N LEU A 298 29.22 -3.02 7.98
CA LEU A 298 29.19 -3.25 6.53
C LEU A 298 29.19 -1.95 5.75
N VAL A 299 28.62 -0.89 6.30
CA VAL A 299 28.62 0.46 5.73
C VAL A 299 29.21 1.42 6.75
N ARG A 300 30.07 2.32 6.28
CA ARG A 300 30.58 3.44 7.07
C ARG A 300 30.27 4.71 6.30
N ILE A 301 29.44 5.58 6.90
CA ILE A 301 29.14 6.88 6.32
C ILE A 301 30.11 7.89 6.91
N ASN A 302 31.01 8.41 6.07
CA ASN A 302 32.02 9.41 6.50
C ASN A 302 31.47 10.85 6.56
N SER A 303 30.23 11.06 6.24
CA SER A 303 29.62 12.40 6.17
C SER A 303 28.67 12.64 7.33
N GLY A 304 29.22 13.23 8.40
CA GLY A 304 28.42 13.78 9.51
C GLY A 304 27.58 12.75 10.26
N ASN A 305 27.45 12.95 11.52
CA ASN A 305 26.92 12.06 12.55
C ASN A 305 25.40 11.79 12.49
N PHE A 306 24.78 11.74 11.31
CA PHE A 306 23.36 11.45 11.17
C PHE A 306 23.15 9.96 10.95
N ASN A 307 22.73 9.27 12.00
CA ASN A 307 22.36 7.85 11.97
C ASN A 307 20.84 7.70 12.19
N PRO A 308 20.02 7.76 11.13
CA PRO A 308 18.57 7.65 11.26
C PRO A 308 18.17 6.20 11.55
N ALA A 309 17.80 5.95 12.79
CA ALA A 309 17.17 4.70 13.19
C ALA A 309 15.66 4.90 13.35
N TYR A 310 14.86 4.05 12.70
CA TYR A 310 13.41 4.10 12.85
C TYR A 310 12.79 2.71 12.85
N ARG A 311 11.60 2.63 13.45
CA ARG A 311 10.81 1.41 13.58
C ARG A 311 9.34 1.76 13.45
N ASP A 312 8.63 0.97 12.68
CA ASP A 312 7.19 1.13 12.47
C ASP A 312 6.46 -0.15 12.79
N PHE A 313 5.27 0.02 13.31
CA PHE A 313 4.32 -1.07 13.45
C PHE A 313 2.92 -0.58 13.07
N ASN A 314 2.22 -1.37 12.26
CA ASN A 314 0.83 -1.10 11.90
C ASN A 314 0.02 -2.39 11.97
N TYR A 315 -1.26 -2.24 12.27
CA TYR A 315 -2.18 -3.37 12.26
C TYR A 315 -3.57 -2.96 11.85
N THR A 316 -4.30 -3.89 11.28
CA THR A 316 -5.73 -3.80 10.98
C THR A 316 -6.43 -5.08 11.39
N ILE A 317 -7.63 -4.97 11.95
CA ILE A 317 -8.51 -6.06 12.32
C ILE A 317 -9.89 -5.75 11.78
N GLU A 318 -10.44 -6.65 11.00
CA GLU A 318 -11.77 -6.54 10.40
C GLU A 318 -12.68 -7.63 10.95
N LEU A 319 -13.80 -7.23 11.55
CA LEU A 319 -14.78 -8.14 12.13
C LEU A 319 -16.14 -7.91 11.50
N PRO A 320 -16.55 -8.72 10.51
CA PRO A 320 -17.90 -8.64 9.94
C PRO A 320 -18.96 -9.00 10.98
N LEU A 321 -19.89 -8.09 11.24
CA LEU A 321 -21.00 -8.24 12.20
C LEU A 321 -22.32 -8.59 11.52
N LYS A 322 -22.27 -9.39 10.44
CA LYS A 322 -23.45 -9.78 9.64
C LYS A 322 -24.23 -8.55 9.15
N LYS A 323 -25.48 -8.38 9.66
CA LYS A 323 -26.35 -7.26 9.26
C LYS A 323 -25.95 -5.91 9.88
N ALA A 324 -25.13 -5.89 10.91
CA ALA A 324 -24.71 -4.66 11.60
C ALA A 324 -23.49 -3.96 10.95
N GLY A 325 -22.98 -4.51 9.84
CA GLY A 325 -21.82 -3.94 9.15
C GLY A 325 -20.50 -4.62 9.51
N THR A 326 -19.41 -3.89 9.44
CA THR A 326 -18.06 -4.38 9.78
C THR A 326 -17.46 -3.48 10.85
N LEU A 327 -16.95 -4.07 11.90
CA LEU A 327 -16.18 -3.38 12.92
C LEU A 327 -14.70 -3.47 12.56
N SER A 328 -14.05 -2.32 12.44
CA SER A 328 -12.64 -2.23 12.08
C SER A 328 -11.84 -1.61 13.22
N PHE A 329 -10.71 -2.23 13.55
CA PHE A 329 -9.71 -1.69 14.45
C PHE A 329 -8.41 -1.51 13.68
N TRP A 330 -7.74 -0.40 13.90
CA TRP A 330 -6.44 -0.17 13.29
C TRP A 330 -5.54 0.63 14.22
N GLY A 331 -4.23 0.54 14.00
CA GLY A 331 -3.26 1.33 14.69
C GLY A 331 -1.98 1.49 13.89
N LEU A 332 -1.30 2.62 14.13
CA LEU A 332 -0.02 2.98 13.57
C LEU A 332 0.86 3.50 14.70
N VAL A 333 2.04 2.93 14.82
CA VAL A 333 3.04 3.33 15.82
C VAL A 333 4.37 3.47 15.10
N GLY A 334 5.06 4.58 15.33
CA GLY A 334 6.40 4.82 14.84
C GLY A 334 7.31 5.31 15.98
N ALA A 335 8.54 4.86 15.97
CA ALA A 335 9.60 5.36 16.83
C ALA A 335 10.83 5.65 15.99
N ASN A 336 11.50 6.75 16.30
CA ASN A 336 12.75 7.15 15.66
C ASN A 336 13.76 7.64 16.69
N ASP A 337 15.00 7.33 16.43
CA ASP A 337 16.14 7.76 17.25
C ASP A 337 17.19 8.40 16.31
N THR A 338 17.75 9.52 16.74
CA THR A 338 18.95 10.13 16.11
C THR A 338 20.08 10.14 17.14
N GLU A 339 21.15 9.42 16.85
CA GLU A 339 22.37 9.57 17.61
C GLU A 339 23.16 10.76 17.04
N ASP A 340 23.06 11.92 17.68
CA ASP A 340 24.02 13.00 17.48
C ASP A 340 25.29 12.66 18.26
N GLU A 341 26.38 12.30 17.59
CA GLU A 341 27.68 12.27 18.24
C GLU A 341 27.96 13.69 18.76
N LYS A 342 28.02 13.84 20.06
CA LYS A 342 28.44 15.09 20.71
C LYS A 342 29.72 15.53 20.04
N VAL A 343 29.69 16.66 19.38
CA VAL A 343 30.92 17.33 18.92
C VAL A 343 31.76 17.52 20.18
N ALA A 344 32.81 16.73 20.30
CA ALA A 344 33.76 16.91 21.38
C ALA A 344 34.27 18.34 21.25
N ASN A 345 33.92 19.16 22.23
CA ASN A 345 34.42 20.52 22.37
C ASN A 345 35.96 20.46 22.23
N ARG A 346 36.49 20.84 21.08
CA ARG A 346 37.88 21.24 20.98
C ARG A 346 37.96 22.57 21.73
N GLU A 347 38.33 22.49 22.99
CA GLU A 347 38.86 23.63 23.71
C GLU A 347 40.04 24.15 22.89
N TYR A 348 39.84 25.27 22.26
CA TYR A 348 40.94 26.08 21.80
C TYR A 348 41.53 26.73 23.05
N SER A 349 42.56 26.08 23.63
CA SER A 349 43.46 26.74 24.55
C SER A 349 44.40 27.65 23.70
N SER A 350 44.16 28.92 23.83
CA SER A 350 45.05 29.99 23.38
C SER A 350 46.38 29.98 24.10
#